data_8a9972bddd5a33aa9a487ccdd54e7c24
#
_entry.id   8a9972bddd5a33aa9a487ccdd54e7c24
#
_cell.length_a   1.000
_cell.length_b   1.000
_cell.length_c   1.000
_cell.angle_alpha   90.00
_cell.angle_beta   90.00
_cell.angle_gamma   90.00
#
_symmetry.space_group_name_H-M   'P 1'
#
loop_
_entity.id
_entity.type
_entity.pdbx_description
1 polymer ?
#
loop_
_entity_poly.entity_id
_entity_poly.type
_entity_poly.pdbx_seq_one_letter_code
_entity_poly.pdbx_strand_id
1 'polypeptide(L)'
;MKEIMLNQISSHILTFLPVTVKFKPTFPLFLRHEWIRNIFITTIICVSISNVADSAAVFRRRSSDTHQKDRNIFSPTSAQFSNELYSPKCMVSESLSISTGAVPWITVDLDLPPKLRFQKAYGPFAEDTREVIRIVKSFIRSLLGQFTVKMVEKLMTKAHAELFPSPYKEEIEGIAEATGVSVGDLAMLNIFYELSRFCTSIVAEADDGRLYHARNLDFGQLFGWNSSTHTWTLTEALKKITLNVDYMRAGNLLFKGTTFAGHVGIITGMKPNAFTISINSKLKPDLKNLMHWLTGIFVENNSEGTHFVLWSEREALTNCNTYEEAKRYLSTVKLLAGCYFILGGRYSGEGVVIVRTPDATQQYVELDPEKGKWFLLQTNYDPPEKK
;
A
#
# COMPACT_ATOMS: atom_id res chain seq x y z
N MET A 1 9.63 2.30 -37.54
CA MET A 1 8.84 2.21 -36.31
C MET A 1 9.70 2.30 -35.03
N LYS A 2 10.86 1.67 -34.90
CA LYS A 2 11.75 1.80 -33.73
C LYS A 2 12.33 3.21 -33.54
N GLU A 3 12.72 3.88 -34.59
CA GLU A 3 13.28 5.26 -34.53
C GLU A 3 12.22 6.32 -34.17
N ILE A 4 10.98 6.15 -34.59
CA ILE A 4 9.88 7.08 -34.28
C ILE A 4 9.50 6.99 -32.81
N MET A 5 9.52 5.78 -32.22
CA MET A 5 9.29 5.61 -30.78
C MET A 5 10.39 6.22 -29.91
N LEU A 6 11.66 6.11 -30.32
CA LEU A 6 12.78 6.69 -29.58
C LEU A 6 12.75 8.23 -29.59
N ASN A 7 12.34 8.85 -30.70
CA ASN A 7 12.20 10.30 -30.78
C ASN A 7 11.03 10.86 -29.99
N GLN A 8 9.91 10.16 -29.90
CA GLN A 8 8.78 10.57 -29.04
C GLN A 8 9.10 10.43 -27.54
N ILE A 9 9.81 9.39 -27.14
CA ILE A 9 10.24 9.21 -25.74
C ILE A 9 11.25 10.29 -25.35
N SER A 10 12.20 10.64 -26.25
CA SER A 10 13.18 11.70 -26.03
C SER A 10 12.55 13.08 -25.85
N SER A 11 11.51 13.43 -26.63
CA SER A 11 10.85 14.73 -26.55
C SER A 11 10.02 14.92 -25.27
N HIS A 12 9.45 13.86 -24.70
CA HIS A 12 8.70 13.94 -23.44
C HIS A 12 9.60 13.94 -22.19
N ILE A 13 10.79 13.35 -22.24
CA ILE A 13 11.74 13.35 -21.12
C ILE A 13 12.39 14.73 -20.94
N LEU A 14 12.68 15.44 -22.03
CA LEU A 14 13.31 16.77 -21.98
C LEU A 14 12.38 17.88 -21.45
N THR A 15 11.06 17.70 -21.50
CA THR A 15 10.08 18.67 -20.99
C THR A 15 9.81 18.56 -19.49
N PHE A 16 10.33 17.55 -18.79
CA PHE A 16 10.07 17.29 -17.37
C PHE A 16 11.23 17.67 -16.42
N LEU A 17 12.37 18.10 -16.93
CA LEU A 17 13.47 18.54 -16.08
C LEU A 17 13.41 20.06 -15.89
N PRO A 18 13.28 20.57 -14.66
CA PRO A 18 13.45 21.99 -14.39
C PRO A 18 14.89 22.40 -14.74
N VAL A 19 15.04 23.61 -15.25
CA VAL A 19 16.22 24.17 -15.94
C VAL A 19 17.50 24.22 -15.08
N THR A 20 17.47 23.87 -13.80
CA THR A 20 18.68 23.85 -12.95
C THR A 20 18.71 22.61 -12.07
N VAL A 21 19.49 21.60 -12.45
CA VAL A 21 19.81 20.44 -11.63
C VAL A 21 21.08 20.75 -10.82
N LYS A 22 20.94 20.94 -9.49
CA LYS A 22 22.10 21.05 -8.59
C LYS A 22 22.54 19.65 -8.17
N PHE A 23 23.75 19.26 -8.53
CA PHE A 23 24.36 18.01 -8.07
C PHE A 23 25.00 18.20 -6.71
N LYS A 24 24.95 17.16 -5.87
CA LYS A 24 25.71 17.14 -4.61
C LYS A 24 27.21 17.33 -4.91
N PRO A 25 27.95 18.08 -4.08
CA PRO A 25 29.37 18.43 -4.33
C PRO A 25 30.30 17.22 -4.53
N THR A 26 29.92 16.08 -3.99
CA THR A 26 30.70 14.82 -4.03
C THR A 26 30.48 13.99 -5.30
N PHE A 27 29.74 14.49 -6.29
CA PHE A 27 29.38 13.71 -7.47
C PHE A 27 30.44 13.81 -8.58
N PRO A 28 31.25 12.74 -8.84
CA PRO A 28 32.30 12.79 -9.86
C PRO A 28 31.75 12.95 -11.27
N LEU A 29 32.42 13.71 -12.11
CA LEU A 29 32.04 13.95 -13.51
C LEU A 29 31.87 12.66 -14.33
N PHE A 30 32.64 11.63 -14.03
CA PHE A 30 32.60 10.30 -14.67
C PHE A 30 31.24 9.59 -14.46
N LEU A 31 30.55 9.85 -13.35
CA LEU A 31 29.27 9.22 -13.04
C LEU A 31 28.06 9.91 -13.70
N ARG A 32 28.24 11.05 -14.39
CA ARG A 32 27.13 11.72 -15.10
C ARG A 32 26.53 10.85 -16.21
N HIS A 33 27.35 10.10 -16.93
CA HIS A 33 26.87 9.15 -17.95
C HIS A 33 26.15 7.95 -17.33
N GLU A 34 26.62 7.44 -16.20
CA GLU A 34 25.94 6.38 -15.48
C GLU A 34 24.61 6.86 -14.87
N TRP A 35 24.58 8.11 -14.40
CA TRP A 35 23.38 8.74 -13.89
C TRP A 35 22.26 8.85 -14.94
N ILE A 36 22.59 9.34 -16.16
CA ILE A 36 21.64 9.40 -17.28
C ILE A 36 21.18 7.99 -17.66
N ARG A 37 22.10 7.03 -17.72
CA ARG A 37 21.78 5.62 -17.97
C ARG A 37 20.88 5.02 -16.88
N ASN A 38 21.14 5.34 -15.61
CA ASN A 38 20.36 4.85 -14.49
C ASN A 38 18.96 5.49 -14.45
N ILE A 39 18.79 6.78 -14.74
CA ILE A 39 17.48 7.40 -14.95
C ILE A 39 16.74 6.73 -16.09
N PHE A 40 17.41 6.50 -17.23
CA PHE A 40 16.80 5.86 -18.39
C PHE A 40 16.26 4.46 -18.04
N ILE A 41 17.05 3.67 -17.31
CA ILE A 41 16.66 2.33 -16.88
C ILE A 41 15.53 2.39 -15.84
N THR A 42 15.59 3.31 -14.88
CA THR A 42 14.53 3.50 -13.89
C THR A 42 13.23 4.00 -14.54
N THR A 43 13.32 4.86 -15.55
CA THR A 43 12.18 5.30 -16.37
C THR A 43 11.59 4.13 -17.16
N ILE A 44 12.42 3.26 -17.74
CA ILE A 44 11.96 2.04 -18.43
C ILE A 44 11.23 1.10 -17.47
N ILE A 45 11.75 0.91 -16.26
CA ILE A 45 11.10 0.09 -15.22
C ILE A 45 9.71 0.66 -14.89
N CYS A 46 9.61 1.97 -14.67
CA CYS A 46 8.35 2.62 -14.32
C CYS A 46 7.35 2.63 -15.48
N VAL A 47 7.79 2.87 -16.71
CA VAL A 47 6.94 2.79 -17.92
C VAL A 47 6.45 1.35 -18.15
N SER A 48 7.30 0.35 -17.89
CA SER A 48 6.92 -1.05 -18.02
C SER A 48 5.89 -1.45 -16.95
N ILE A 49 6.02 -0.96 -15.70
CA ILE A 49 5.02 -1.15 -14.65
C ILE A 49 3.70 -0.45 -15.00
N SER A 50 3.76 0.77 -15.56
CA SER A 50 2.57 1.50 -16.05
C SER A 50 1.87 0.73 -17.17
N ASN A 51 2.62 0.19 -18.12
CA ASN A 51 2.07 -0.60 -19.22
C ASN A 51 1.41 -1.90 -18.75
N VAL A 52 1.90 -2.50 -17.66
CA VAL A 52 1.25 -3.66 -17.03
C VAL A 52 -0.06 -3.26 -16.36
N ALA A 53 -0.10 -2.11 -15.68
CA ALA A 53 -1.34 -1.58 -15.11
C ALA A 53 -2.36 -1.24 -16.21
N ASP A 54 -1.91 -0.65 -17.33
CA ASP A 54 -2.76 -0.37 -18.48
C ASP A 54 -3.21 -1.65 -19.21
N SER A 55 -2.36 -2.68 -19.29
CA SER A 55 -2.73 -4.00 -19.83
C SER A 55 -3.78 -4.70 -18.97
N ALA A 56 -3.68 -4.60 -17.65
CA ALA A 56 -4.70 -5.09 -16.73
C ALA A 56 -6.03 -4.32 -16.87
N ALA A 57 -5.97 -3.01 -17.14
CA ALA A 57 -7.15 -2.19 -17.42
C ALA A 57 -7.80 -2.54 -18.78
N VAL A 58 -7.01 -2.87 -19.81
CA VAL A 58 -7.49 -3.33 -21.11
C VAL A 58 -8.16 -4.72 -21.01
N PHE A 59 -7.58 -5.61 -20.19
CA PHE A 59 -8.18 -6.93 -19.93
C PHE A 59 -9.54 -6.80 -19.22
N ARG A 60 -9.67 -5.83 -18.29
CA ARG A 60 -10.95 -5.49 -17.64
C ARG A 60 -11.98 -4.90 -18.61
N ARG A 61 -11.57 -4.04 -19.54
CA ARG A 61 -12.50 -3.53 -20.59
C ARG A 61 -13.06 -4.66 -21.43
N ARG A 62 -12.24 -5.64 -21.82
CA ARG A 62 -12.72 -6.83 -22.55
C ARG A 62 -13.67 -7.69 -21.70
N SER A 63 -13.43 -7.81 -20.39
CA SER A 63 -14.34 -8.52 -19.48
C SER A 63 -15.65 -7.75 -19.22
N SER A 64 -15.60 -6.40 -19.19
CA SER A 64 -16.82 -5.59 -19.05
C SER A 64 -17.68 -5.57 -20.30
N ASP A 65 -17.06 -5.65 -21.49
CA ASP A 65 -17.82 -5.67 -22.76
C ASP A 65 -18.56 -7.00 -22.98
N THR A 66 -18.06 -8.11 -22.43
CA THR A 66 -18.79 -9.39 -22.42
C THR A 66 -19.97 -9.40 -21.42
N HIS A 67 -19.87 -8.65 -20.32
CA HIS A 67 -20.99 -8.50 -19.36
C HIS A 67 -22.00 -7.40 -19.74
N GLN A 68 -21.69 -6.53 -20.69
CA GLN A 68 -22.60 -5.43 -21.09
C GLN A 68 -23.72 -5.91 -22.03
N LYS A 69 -23.58 -7.09 -22.63
CA LYS A 69 -24.65 -7.67 -23.45
C LYS A 69 -25.83 -8.22 -22.65
N ASP A 70 -25.64 -8.51 -21.36
CA ASP A 70 -26.69 -9.09 -20.51
C ASP A 70 -27.36 -8.09 -19.56
N ARG A 71 -27.08 -6.76 -19.68
CA ARG A 71 -27.62 -5.74 -18.77
C ARG A 71 -29.00 -5.17 -19.14
N ASN A 72 -29.63 -5.66 -20.17
CA ASN A 72 -30.95 -5.15 -20.58
C ASN A 72 -32.15 -5.88 -19.94
N ILE A 73 -31.97 -6.62 -18.85
CA ILE A 73 -33.05 -7.40 -18.23
C ILE A 73 -33.48 -6.90 -16.84
N PHE A 74 -32.82 -5.88 -16.25
CA PHE A 74 -33.25 -5.35 -14.96
C PHE A 74 -33.39 -3.83 -14.97
N SER A 75 -34.61 -3.37 -15.30
CA SER A 75 -35.12 -2.08 -14.90
C SER A 75 -35.78 -2.25 -13.52
N PRO A 76 -35.36 -1.54 -12.45
CA PRO A 76 -36.02 -1.65 -11.17
C PRO A 76 -37.32 -0.80 -11.19
N THR A 77 -38.43 -1.45 -11.38
CA THR A 77 -39.71 -0.87 -10.96
C THR A 77 -39.76 -0.86 -9.44
N SER A 78 -40.08 0.32 -8.89
CA SER A 78 -40.33 0.54 -7.48
C SER A 78 -41.48 -0.35 -6.99
N ALA A 79 -41.18 -1.47 -6.35
CA ALA A 79 -42.19 -2.19 -5.57
C ALA A 79 -41.48 -3.23 -4.63
N GLN A 80 -41.77 -3.06 -3.37
CA GLN A 80 -41.75 -4.08 -2.32
C GLN A 80 -40.34 -4.63 -1.94
N PHE A 81 -39.69 -3.94 -1.01
CA PHE A 81 -38.79 -4.57 -0.06
C PHE A 81 -39.64 -5.46 0.88
N SER A 82 -39.91 -6.68 0.46
CA SER A 82 -40.38 -7.74 1.31
C SER A 82 -39.19 -8.44 1.97
N ASN A 83 -39.38 -8.94 3.19
CA ASN A 83 -38.43 -9.58 4.09
C ASN A 83 -37.67 -10.84 3.56
N GLU A 84 -37.32 -10.92 2.30
CA GLU A 84 -36.59 -12.04 1.69
C GLU A 84 -35.10 -11.73 1.44
N LEU A 85 -34.46 -10.91 2.27
CA LEU A 85 -33.04 -10.56 2.13
C LEU A 85 -32.07 -11.64 2.65
N TYR A 86 -32.59 -12.74 3.19
CA TYR A 86 -31.80 -13.92 3.53
C TYR A 86 -32.19 -15.10 2.64
N SER A 87 -31.67 -15.13 1.41
CA SER A 87 -31.70 -16.36 0.65
C SER A 87 -30.90 -17.43 1.42
N PRO A 88 -31.45 -18.63 1.69
CA PRO A 88 -30.69 -19.72 2.30
C PRO A 88 -29.43 -20.12 1.52
N LYS A 89 -29.29 -19.67 0.26
CA LYS A 89 -28.13 -19.88 -0.61
C LYS A 89 -26.94 -18.97 -0.29
N CYS A 90 -27.11 -17.95 0.55
CA CYS A 90 -26.01 -17.11 1.06
C CYS A 90 -25.42 -17.61 2.40
N MET A 91 -25.86 -18.75 2.89
CA MET A 91 -25.18 -19.39 4.01
C MET A 91 -23.79 -19.80 3.54
N VAL A 92 -22.76 -19.23 4.15
CA VAL A 92 -21.39 -19.73 4.02
C VAL A 92 -21.43 -21.20 4.43
N SER A 93 -21.17 -22.10 3.48
CA SER A 93 -21.15 -23.53 3.78
C SER A 93 -20.12 -23.74 4.89
N GLU A 94 -20.49 -24.46 5.94
CA GLU A 94 -19.56 -24.84 7.03
C GLU A 94 -18.36 -25.65 6.51
N SER A 95 -18.41 -26.14 5.28
CA SER A 95 -17.28 -26.77 4.60
C SER A 95 -16.19 -25.79 4.12
N LEU A 96 -16.46 -24.49 4.11
CA LEU A 96 -15.42 -23.47 4.14
C LEU A 96 -14.91 -23.35 5.61
N SER A 97 -14.44 -24.44 6.16
CA SER A 97 -13.49 -24.37 7.26
C SER A 97 -12.24 -23.71 6.68
N ILE A 98 -12.23 -22.38 6.71
CA ILE A 98 -11.00 -21.61 6.71
C ILE A 98 -10.17 -22.34 7.77
N SER A 99 -9.08 -22.99 7.37
CA SER A 99 -8.08 -23.44 8.32
C SER A 99 -7.62 -22.17 9.02
N THR A 100 -8.26 -21.85 10.11
CA THR A 100 -7.95 -20.73 10.97
C THR A 100 -6.69 -21.10 11.76
N GLY A 101 -5.56 -21.21 11.08
CA GLY A 101 -4.32 -20.93 11.72
C GLY A 101 -4.47 -19.49 12.24
N ALA A 102 -4.61 -19.33 13.55
CA ALA A 102 -4.77 -18.01 14.14
C ALA A 102 -3.57 -17.16 13.71
N VAL A 103 -3.82 -15.99 13.13
CA VAL A 103 -2.74 -15.04 12.79
C VAL A 103 -1.94 -14.78 14.06
N PRO A 104 -0.61 -15.04 14.07
CA PRO A 104 0.18 -14.93 15.28
C PRO A 104 0.23 -13.50 15.80
N TRP A 105 0.22 -13.37 17.13
CA TRP A 105 0.41 -12.11 17.83
C TRP A 105 1.87 -11.96 18.24
N ILE A 106 2.42 -10.79 17.98
CA ILE A 106 3.75 -10.38 18.43
C ILE A 106 3.67 -9.07 19.18
N THR A 107 4.70 -8.77 19.97
CA THR A 107 4.83 -7.50 20.69
C THR A 107 6.03 -6.75 20.17
N VAL A 108 5.87 -5.45 19.91
CA VAL A 108 6.91 -4.51 19.53
C VAL A 108 6.98 -3.40 20.56
N ASP A 109 8.10 -3.29 21.25
CA ASP A 109 8.34 -2.25 22.24
C ASP A 109 9.03 -1.05 21.57
N LEU A 110 8.31 0.08 21.52
CA LEU A 110 8.79 1.32 20.92
C LEU A 110 9.81 2.07 21.77
N ASP A 111 10.00 1.69 23.03
CA ASP A 111 11.02 2.24 23.90
C ASP A 111 12.41 1.68 23.60
N LEU A 112 12.47 0.53 22.94
CA LEU A 112 13.73 -0.04 22.47
C LEU A 112 14.36 0.84 21.38
N PRO A 113 15.71 0.86 21.28
CA PRO A 113 16.39 1.42 20.13
C PRO A 113 15.79 0.88 18.82
N PRO A 114 15.54 1.72 17.80
CA PRO A 114 14.80 1.32 16.60
C PRO A 114 15.29 0.01 15.97
N LYS A 115 16.60 -0.17 15.90
CA LYS A 115 17.25 -1.37 15.35
C LYS A 115 16.86 -2.68 16.07
N LEU A 116 16.48 -2.62 17.33
CA LEU A 116 16.15 -3.81 18.14
C LEU A 116 14.65 -4.15 18.17
N ARG A 117 13.78 -3.23 17.76
CA ARG A 117 12.32 -3.34 17.93
C ARG A 117 11.72 -4.58 17.29
N PHE A 118 12.17 -4.95 16.11
CA PHE A 118 11.59 -6.04 15.32
C PHE A 118 12.45 -7.30 15.26
N GLN A 119 13.70 -7.27 15.71
CA GLN A 119 14.65 -8.39 15.56
C GLN A 119 14.08 -9.70 16.13
N LYS A 120 13.66 -9.67 17.39
CA LYS A 120 13.13 -10.86 18.07
C LYS A 120 11.80 -11.33 17.45
N ALA A 121 10.97 -10.39 17.03
CA ALA A 121 9.64 -10.67 16.52
C ALA A 121 9.65 -11.25 15.10
N TYR A 122 10.53 -10.77 14.23
CA TYR A 122 10.54 -11.15 12.81
C TYR A 122 11.53 -12.26 12.46
N GLY A 123 12.49 -12.56 13.31
CA GLY A 123 13.44 -13.66 13.11
C GLY A 123 12.78 -15.00 12.74
N PRO A 124 11.72 -15.46 13.44
CA PRO A 124 11.02 -16.70 13.12
C PRO A 124 10.40 -16.75 11.70
N PHE A 125 10.14 -15.60 11.08
CA PHE A 125 9.53 -15.49 9.75
C PHE A 125 10.52 -15.29 8.61
N ALA A 126 11.81 -15.47 8.87
CA ALA A 126 12.88 -15.18 7.93
C ALA A 126 12.73 -15.95 6.59
N GLU A 127 12.40 -17.25 6.64
CA GLU A 127 12.27 -18.07 5.42
C GLU A 127 11.04 -17.69 4.62
N ASP A 128 9.90 -17.51 5.25
CA ASP A 128 8.67 -17.11 4.58
C ASP A 128 8.79 -15.70 3.99
N THR A 129 9.50 -14.78 4.67
CA THR A 129 9.82 -13.44 4.13
C THR A 129 10.72 -13.56 2.89
N ARG A 130 11.73 -14.42 2.90
CA ARG A 130 12.55 -14.71 1.71
C ARG A 130 11.75 -15.30 0.56
N GLU A 131 10.74 -16.14 0.85
CA GLU A 131 9.83 -16.67 -0.17
C GLU A 131 9.03 -15.56 -0.84
N VAL A 132 8.41 -14.66 -0.09
CA VAL A 132 7.68 -13.50 -0.64
C VAL A 132 8.60 -12.66 -1.53
N ILE A 133 9.80 -12.35 -1.07
CA ILE A 133 10.78 -11.58 -1.85
C ILE A 133 11.17 -12.30 -3.15
N ARG A 134 11.36 -13.63 -3.12
CA ARG A 134 11.62 -14.44 -4.32
C ARG A 134 10.48 -14.34 -5.34
N ILE A 135 9.22 -14.38 -4.89
CA ILE A 135 8.04 -14.22 -5.75
C ILE A 135 8.04 -12.83 -6.39
N VAL A 136 8.24 -11.76 -5.62
CA VAL A 136 8.30 -10.38 -6.11
C VAL A 136 9.45 -10.20 -7.10
N LYS A 137 10.64 -10.69 -6.78
CA LYS A 137 11.80 -10.66 -7.70
C LYS A 137 11.56 -11.46 -8.98
N SER A 138 10.87 -12.60 -8.90
CA SER A 138 10.51 -13.41 -10.07
C SER A 138 9.56 -12.65 -10.99
N PHE A 139 8.60 -11.93 -10.42
CA PHE A 139 7.69 -11.08 -11.17
C PHE A 139 8.44 -9.93 -11.88
N ILE A 140 9.30 -9.20 -11.15
CA ILE A 140 10.15 -8.15 -11.74
C ILE A 140 10.99 -8.73 -12.88
N ARG A 141 11.57 -9.92 -12.69
CA ARG A 141 12.37 -10.61 -13.70
C ARG A 141 11.57 -10.95 -14.95
N SER A 142 10.34 -11.42 -14.79
CA SER A 142 9.47 -11.78 -15.92
C SER A 142 9.08 -10.58 -16.77
N LEU A 143 8.93 -9.40 -16.14
CA LEU A 143 8.56 -8.16 -16.83
C LEU A 143 9.75 -7.44 -17.47
N LEU A 144 10.89 -7.38 -16.77
CA LEU A 144 11.97 -6.44 -17.06
C LEU A 144 13.32 -7.13 -17.33
N GLY A 145 13.38 -8.47 -17.18
CA GLY A 145 14.58 -9.26 -17.37
C GLY A 145 15.48 -9.35 -16.13
N GLN A 146 16.40 -10.31 -16.15
CA GLN A 146 17.20 -10.68 -14.98
C GLN A 146 18.20 -9.61 -14.53
N PHE A 147 18.72 -8.82 -15.47
CA PHE A 147 19.67 -7.74 -15.14
C PHE A 147 19.03 -6.66 -14.27
N THR A 148 17.75 -6.41 -14.52
CA THR A 148 16.97 -5.36 -13.82
C THR A 148 16.79 -5.66 -12.33
N VAL A 149 16.65 -6.93 -11.93
CA VAL A 149 16.47 -7.32 -10.52
C VAL A 149 17.65 -6.87 -9.66
N LYS A 150 18.88 -7.15 -10.09
CA LYS A 150 20.09 -6.74 -9.37
C LYS A 150 20.25 -5.21 -9.29
N MET A 151 19.79 -4.53 -10.32
CA MET A 151 19.85 -3.07 -10.37
C MET A 151 18.82 -2.45 -9.42
N VAL A 152 17.59 -2.97 -9.39
CA VAL A 152 16.56 -2.56 -8.43
C VAL A 152 17.05 -2.78 -7.00
N GLU A 153 17.64 -3.93 -6.70
CA GLU A 153 18.19 -4.22 -5.37
C GLU A 153 19.27 -3.20 -4.95
N LYS A 154 20.21 -2.88 -5.85
CA LYS A 154 21.23 -1.86 -5.59
C LYS A 154 20.64 -0.48 -5.39
N LEU A 155 19.64 -0.12 -6.21
CA LEU A 155 18.95 1.15 -6.10
C LEU A 155 18.21 1.25 -4.76
N MET A 156 17.52 0.18 -4.35
CA MET A 156 16.80 0.14 -3.08
C MET A 156 17.74 0.18 -1.87
N THR A 157 18.90 -0.48 -1.94
CA THR A 157 19.93 -0.37 -0.91
C THR A 157 20.41 1.08 -0.74
N LYS A 158 20.61 1.78 -1.86
CA LYS A 158 21.03 3.18 -1.84
C LYS A 158 19.90 4.12 -1.39
N ALA A 159 18.66 3.88 -1.83
CA ALA A 159 17.48 4.61 -1.37
C ALA A 159 17.30 4.47 0.15
N HIS A 160 17.45 3.26 0.70
CA HIS A 160 17.41 3.04 2.13
C HIS A 160 18.48 3.86 2.86
N ALA A 161 19.71 3.84 2.40
CA ALA A 161 20.82 4.53 3.05
C ALA A 161 20.65 6.06 3.07
N GLU A 162 20.08 6.65 2.01
CA GLU A 162 20.05 8.09 1.79
C GLU A 162 18.68 8.75 1.98
N LEU A 163 17.58 8.01 1.80
CA LEU A 163 16.24 8.59 1.75
C LEU A 163 15.29 8.09 2.86
N PHE A 164 15.58 6.95 3.49
CA PHE A 164 14.70 6.46 4.55
C PHE A 164 14.96 7.23 5.84
N PRO A 165 13.92 7.79 6.46
CA PRO A 165 14.07 8.50 7.73
C PRO A 165 14.17 7.54 8.92
N SER A 166 14.77 8.00 10.01
CA SER A 166 14.62 7.37 11.32
C SER A 166 13.16 7.48 11.80
N PRO A 167 12.61 6.47 12.51
CA PRO A 167 13.26 5.24 12.98
C PRO A 167 13.21 4.08 11.96
N TYR A 168 12.55 4.26 10.80
CA TYR A 168 12.27 3.19 9.84
C TYR A 168 13.54 2.60 9.21
N LYS A 169 14.54 3.44 9.00
CA LYS A 169 15.84 3.03 8.49
C LYS A 169 16.48 1.98 9.40
N GLU A 170 16.65 2.31 10.66
CA GLU A 170 17.30 1.43 11.64
C GLU A 170 16.46 0.19 11.95
N GLU A 171 15.13 0.31 11.92
CA GLU A 171 14.23 -0.83 12.08
C GLU A 171 14.41 -1.85 10.96
N ILE A 172 14.52 -1.41 9.70
CA ILE A 172 14.81 -2.29 8.54
C ILE A 172 16.19 -2.92 8.65
N GLU A 173 17.21 -2.18 9.11
CA GLU A 173 18.54 -2.74 9.37
C GLU A 173 18.48 -3.85 10.43
N GLY A 174 17.73 -3.64 11.50
CA GLY A 174 17.52 -4.64 12.54
C GLY A 174 16.81 -5.90 12.03
N ILE A 175 15.82 -5.74 11.17
CA ILE A 175 15.13 -6.87 10.51
C ILE A 175 16.11 -7.61 9.59
N ALA A 176 16.93 -6.90 8.83
CA ALA A 176 17.94 -7.49 7.95
C ALA A 176 18.92 -8.37 8.73
N GLU A 177 19.41 -7.90 9.86
CA GLU A 177 20.29 -8.67 10.75
C GLU A 177 19.61 -9.92 11.31
N ALA A 178 18.37 -9.81 11.77
CA ALA A 178 17.64 -10.92 12.37
C ALA A 178 17.21 -11.99 11.36
N THR A 179 16.93 -11.61 10.12
CA THR A 179 16.38 -12.51 9.10
C THR A 179 17.41 -12.98 8.08
N GLY A 180 18.57 -12.31 7.99
CA GLY A 180 19.56 -12.52 6.93
C GLY A 180 19.04 -12.10 5.53
N VAL A 181 17.96 -11.34 5.45
CA VAL A 181 17.46 -10.73 4.21
C VAL A 181 18.23 -9.45 3.95
N SER A 182 18.57 -9.15 2.68
CA SER A 182 19.31 -7.93 2.37
C SER A 182 18.45 -6.67 2.66
N VAL A 183 19.11 -5.60 3.12
CA VAL A 183 18.45 -4.30 3.34
C VAL A 183 17.75 -3.80 2.08
N GLY A 184 18.36 -4.00 0.89
CA GLY A 184 17.74 -3.59 -0.37
C GLY A 184 16.45 -4.37 -0.68
N ASP A 185 16.39 -5.64 -0.33
CA ASP A 185 15.20 -6.47 -0.49
C ASP A 185 14.08 -6.06 0.47
N LEU A 186 14.42 -5.76 1.72
CA LEU A 186 13.45 -5.27 2.70
C LEU A 186 12.96 -3.86 2.33
N ALA A 187 13.83 -2.98 1.85
CA ALA A 187 13.45 -1.67 1.34
C ALA A 187 12.48 -1.81 0.14
N MET A 188 12.79 -2.71 -0.80
CA MET A 188 11.91 -3.03 -1.93
C MET A 188 10.55 -3.55 -1.45
N LEU A 189 10.51 -4.43 -0.45
CA LEU A 189 9.27 -4.96 0.12
C LEU A 189 8.41 -3.86 0.74
N ASN A 190 9.01 -2.92 1.46
CA ASN A 190 8.31 -1.79 2.07
C ASN A 190 7.75 -0.80 1.03
N ILE A 191 8.51 -0.53 -0.06
CA ILE A 191 8.04 0.32 -1.16
C ILE A 191 7.00 -0.40 -2.02
N PHE A 192 7.12 -1.72 -2.16
CA PHE A 192 6.21 -2.50 -3.00
C PHE A 192 4.74 -2.30 -2.62
N TYR A 193 4.47 -2.12 -1.34
CA TYR A 193 3.13 -1.83 -0.87
C TYR A 193 2.59 -0.49 -1.39
N GLU A 194 3.42 0.50 -1.73
CA GLU A 194 2.99 1.77 -2.33
C GLU A 194 2.49 1.62 -3.79
N LEU A 195 2.86 0.52 -4.47
CA LEU A 195 2.71 0.41 -5.92
C LEU A 195 1.51 -0.44 -6.37
N SER A 196 1.03 -1.40 -5.60
CA SER A 196 0.02 -2.34 -6.12
C SER A 196 -0.82 -3.01 -5.04
N ARG A 197 -2.13 -2.73 -5.04
CA ARG A 197 -3.10 -3.37 -4.14
C ARG A 197 -4.52 -3.27 -4.67
N PHE A 198 -5.28 -4.32 -4.40
CA PHE A 198 -6.74 -4.26 -4.46
C PHE A 198 -7.27 -4.46 -3.05
N CYS A 199 -8.12 -3.56 -2.61
CA CYS A 199 -8.64 -3.55 -1.26
C CYS A 199 -10.12 -3.18 -1.26
N THR A 200 -10.81 -3.65 -0.22
CA THR A 200 -12.14 -3.17 0.13
C THR A 200 -12.16 -2.91 1.63
N SER A 201 -12.57 -1.74 2.05
CA SER A 201 -12.73 -1.37 3.46
C SER A 201 -14.15 -0.90 3.71
N ILE A 202 -14.68 -1.20 4.87
CA ILE A 202 -16.01 -0.78 5.33
C ILE A 202 -15.93 -0.26 6.76
N VAL A 203 -16.58 0.87 7.01
CA VAL A 203 -16.92 1.34 8.36
C VAL A 203 -18.44 1.43 8.41
N ALA A 204 -19.04 0.76 9.37
CA ALA A 204 -20.49 0.72 9.53
C ALA A 204 -20.87 0.98 10.98
N GLU A 205 -21.97 1.70 11.18
CA GLU A 205 -22.57 1.98 12.46
C GLU A 205 -23.81 1.10 12.68
N ALA A 206 -23.84 0.43 13.83
CA ALA A 206 -25.01 -0.32 14.24
C ALA A 206 -26.06 0.58 14.93
N ASP A 207 -27.26 0.07 15.11
CA ASP A 207 -28.38 0.81 15.73
C ASP A 207 -28.08 1.31 17.15
N ASP A 208 -27.13 0.68 17.85
CA ASP A 208 -26.68 1.09 19.19
C ASP A 208 -25.52 2.11 19.16
N GLY A 209 -25.18 2.65 17.99
CA GLY A 209 -24.11 3.64 17.78
C GLY A 209 -22.70 3.05 17.77
N ARG A 210 -22.53 1.73 17.89
CA ARG A 210 -21.22 1.09 17.78
C ARG A 210 -20.74 1.07 16.35
N LEU A 211 -19.44 1.41 16.17
CA LEU A 211 -18.78 1.36 14.88
C LEU A 211 -18.04 0.03 14.68
N TYR A 212 -18.20 -0.54 13.51
CA TYR A 212 -17.49 -1.72 13.03
C TYR A 212 -16.63 -1.33 11.86
N HIS A 213 -15.36 -1.71 11.91
CA HIS A 213 -14.40 -1.48 10.83
C HIS A 213 -13.84 -2.82 10.35
N ALA A 214 -14.01 -3.12 9.08
CA ALA A 214 -13.49 -4.32 8.45
C ALA A 214 -12.82 -4.01 7.12
N ARG A 215 -11.92 -4.87 6.70
CA ARG A 215 -11.27 -4.74 5.39
C ARG A 215 -10.91 -6.09 4.80
N ASN A 216 -10.78 -6.12 3.46
CA ASN A 216 -10.17 -7.17 2.68
C ASN A 216 -8.97 -6.64 1.88
N LEU A 217 -7.90 -7.43 1.80
CA LEU A 217 -6.69 -7.10 1.07
C LEU A 217 -6.45 -8.15 -0.02
N ASP A 218 -6.51 -7.73 -1.29
CA ASP A 218 -6.43 -8.62 -2.44
C ASP A 218 -5.18 -8.34 -3.25
N PHE A 219 -4.24 -9.29 -3.29
CA PHE A 219 -3.05 -9.25 -4.15
C PHE A 219 -3.17 -10.16 -5.38
N GLY A 220 -4.25 -10.93 -5.47
CA GLY A 220 -4.38 -12.10 -6.32
C GLY A 220 -4.10 -11.90 -7.80
N GLN A 221 -4.51 -10.79 -8.38
CA GLN A 221 -4.50 -10.65 -9.84
C GLN A 221 -3.13 -10.33 -10.45
N LEU A 222 -2.13 -9.95 -9.65
CA LEU A 222 -0.85 -9.45 -10.15
C LEU A 222 0.27 -10.49 -10.19
N PHE A 223 0.21 -11.57 -9.39
CA PHE A 223 1.39 -12.40 -9.09
C PHE A 223 1.20 -13.89 -9.30
N GLY A 224 0.49 -14.27 -10.36
CA GLY A 224 0.39 -15.64 -10.80
C GLY A 224 -0.69 -16.45 -10.08
N TRP A 225 -1.50 -17.11 -10.91
CA TRP A 225 -2.46 -18.12 -10.49
C TRP A 225 -1.82 -19.50 -10.53
N ASN A 226 -1.87 -20.22 -9.43
CA ASN A 226 -1.47 -21.61 -9.39
C ASN A 226 -2.69 -22.47 -9.73
N SER A 227 -2.69 -23.02 -10.96
CA SER A 227 -3.79 -23.83 -11.46
C SER A 227 -3.93 -25.18 -10.74
N SER A 228 -2.87 -25.68 -10.14
CA SER A 228 -2.89 -26.97 -9.42
C SER A 228 -3.54 -26.85 -8.04
N THR A 229 -3.37 -25.73 -7.37
CA THR A 229 -3.92 -25.47 -6.02
C THR A 229 -5.13 -24.56 -6.04
N HIS A 230 -5.48 -24.00 -7.21
CA HIS A 230 -6.52 -22.98 -7.38
C HIS A 230 -6.35 -21.78 -6.44
N THR A 231 -5.10 -21.31 -6.25
CA THR A 231 -4.75 -20.22 -5.35
C THR A 231 -3.86 -19.18 -6.03
N TRP A 232 -3.84 -17.98 -5.45
CA TRP A 232 -2.94 -16.92 -5.85
C TRP A 232 -1.59 -17.05 -5.13
N THR A 233 -0.51 -17.25 -5.87
CA THR A 233 0.83 -17.57 -5.33
C THR A 233 1.30 -16.54 -4.29
N LEU A 234 1.20 -15.24 -4.58
CA LEU A 234 1.63 -14.21 -3.62
C LEU A 234 0.71 -14.16 -2.40
N THR A 235 -0.61 -14.32 -2.58
CA THR A 235 -1.55 -14.30 -1.45
C THR A 235 -1.25 -15.42 -0.45
N GLU A 236 -0.97 -16.63 -0.93
CA GLU A 236 -0.63 -17.75 -0.04
C GLU A 236 0.72 -17.52 0.69
N ALA A 237 1.69 -16.94 0.02
CA ALA A 237 2.96 -16.58 0.66
C ALA A 237 2.79 -15.46 1.72
N LEU A 238 2.00 -14.43 1.42
CA LEU A 238 1.73 -13.34 2.36
C LEU A 238 0.96 -13.78 3.59
N LYS A 239 0.04 -14.75 3.49
CA LYS A 239 -0.65 -15.32 4.65
C LYS A 239 0.32 -15.85 5.70
N LYS A 240 1.44 -16.47 5.29
CA LYS A 240 2.44 -17.03 6.21
C LYS A 240 3.20 -15.97 7.01
N ILE A 241 3.32 -14.76 6.49
CA ILE A 241 4.02 -13.64 7.13
C ILE A 241 3.07 -12.58 7.67
N THR A 242 1.74 -12.83 7.65
CA THR A 242 0.75 -11.92 8.26
C THR A 242 0.82 -12.02 9.77
N LEU A 243 0.89 -10.87 10.44
CA LEU A 243 1.07 -10.76 11.88
C LEU A 243 0.09 -9.74 12.48
N ASN A 244 -0.42 -10.05 13.66
CA ASN A 244 -1.02 -9.08 14.57
C ASN A 244 0.05 -8.57 15.53
N VAL A 245 0.09 -7.28 15.76
CA VAL A 245 1.13 -6.63 16.55
C VAL A 245 0.54 -5.78 17.65
N ASP A 246 0.98 -6.00 18.88
CA ASP A 246 0.79 -5.10 20.01
C ASP A 246 2.01 -4.17 20.11
N TYR A 247 1.79 -2.88 19.83
CA TYR A 247 2.82 -1.86 19.98
C TYR A 247 2.75 -1.29 21.39
N MET A 248 3.88 -1.41 22.11
CA MET A 248 4.00 -0.99 23.50
C MET A 248 4.82 0.29 23.62
N ARG A 249 4.50 1.11 24.61
CA ARG A 249 5.30 2.24 25.06
C ARG A 249 5.16 2.44 26.55
N ALA A 250 6.25 2.64 27.28
CA ALA A 250 6.31 2.75 28.74
C ALA A 250 5.56 1.60 29.44
N GLY A 251 5.73 0.38 28.91
CA GLY A 251 5.07 -0.83 29.43
C GLY A 251 3.56 -0.95 29.16
N ASN A 252 2.96 0.00 28.47
CA ASN A 252 1.53 0.02 28.17
C ASN A 252 1.24 -0.23 26.69
N LEU A 253 0.08 -0.83 26.38
CA LEU A 253 -0.40 -0.97 25.02
C LEU A 253 -0.72 0.40 24.44
N LEU A 254 0.01 0.80 23.38
CA LEU A 254 -0.20 2.06 22.70
C LEU A 254 -1.22 1.93 21.57
N PHE A 255 -1.05 0.93 20.71
CA PHE A 255 -1.99 0.56 19.65
C PHE A 255 -1.77 -0.89 19.19
N LYS A 256 -2.74 -1.40 18.45
CA LYS A 256 -2.69 -2.71 17.78
C LYS A 256 -2.65 -2.52 16.28
N GLY A 257 -2.01 -3.44 15.58
CA GLY A 257 -1.99 -3.41 14.12
C GLY A 257 -1.89 -4.79 13.49
N THR A 258 -2.22 -4.86 12.20
CA THR A 258 -1.95 -6.03 11.37
C THR A 258 -0.98 -5.60 10.26
N THR A 259 0.06 -6.38 10.06
CA THR A 259 1.11 -6.13 9.07
C THR A 259 1.72 -7.44 8.57
N PHE A 260 2.74 -7.34 7.74
CA PHE A 260 3.54 -8.48 7.27
C PHE A 260 4.94 -8.44 7.88
N ALA A 261 5.51 -9.62 8.20
CA ALA A 261 6.91 -9.69 8.59
C ALA A 261 7.80 -9.11 7.48
N GLY A 262 8.76 -8.28 7.87
CA GLY A 262 9.59 -7.50 6.94
C GLY A 262 9.10 -6.08 6.68
N HIS A 263 7.85 -5.74 7.03
CA HIS A 263 7.35 -4.37 6.97
C HIS A 263 7.50 -3.64 8.31
N VAL A 264 7.83 -2.36 8.25
CA VAL A 264 7.88 -1.47 9.43
C VAL A 264 6.67 -0.53 9.52
N GLY A 265 5.81 -0.53 8.49
CA GLY A 265 4.52 0.18 8.49
C GLY A 265 3.37 -0.70 8.99
N ILE A 266 2.17 -0.12 9.04
CA ILE A 266 0.92 -0.78 9.43
C ILE A 266 -0.03 -0.81 8.24
N ILE A 267 -0.83 -1.86 8.11
CA ILE A 267 -1.79 -2.04 7.03
C ILE A 267 -3.22 -1.80 7.52
N THR A 268 -3.45 -2.14 8.76
CA THR A 268 -4.72 -1.94 9.47
C THR A 268 -4.39 -1.77 10.93
N GLY A 269 -4.93 -0.76 11.57
CA GLY A 269 -4.59 -0.48 12.95
C GLY A 269 -5.76 0.00 13.80
N MET A 270 -5.58 -0.12 15.10
CA MET A 270 -6.54 0.32 16.09
C MET A 270 -5.82 0.92 17.31
N LYS A 271 -6.14 2.16 17.62
CA LYS A 271 -5.77 2.77 18.89
C LYS A 271 -6.92 2.57 19.87
N PRO A 272 -6.72 1.82 20.98
CA PRO A 272 -7.77 1.53 21.94
C PRO A 272 -8.48 2.80 22.41
N ASN A 273 -9.81 2.77 22.45
CA ASN A 273 -10.66 3.88 22.87
C ASN A 273 -10.52 5.19 22.09
N ALA A 274 -9.89 5.18 20.90
CA ALA A 274 -9.67 6.37 20.09
C ALA A 274 -10.19 6.19 18.66
N PHE A 275 -9.51 5.40 17.84
CA PHE A 275 -9.89 5.21 16.44
C PHE A 275 -9.33 3.90 15.85
N THR A 276 -9.91 3.53 14.73
CA THR A 276 -9.42 2.47 13.84
C THR A 276 -9.05 3.06 12.48
N ILE A 277 -8.10 2.46 11.79
CA ILE A 277 -7.64 2.91 10.48
C ILE A 277 -7.35 1.73 9.55
N SER A 278 -7.67 1.90 8.29
CA SER A 278 -7.19 1.07 7.19
C SER A 278 -6.89 1.91 5.96
N ILE A 279 -6.10 1.36 5.05
CA ILE A 279 -5.66 2.04 3.83
C ILE A 279 -6.09 1.25 2.62
N ASN A 280 -6.64 1.93 1.62
CA ASN A 280 -6.79 1.41 0.27
C ASN A 280 -5.96 2.25 -0.70
N SER A 281 -5.25 1.58 -1.60
CA SER A 281 -4.45 2.24 -2.64
C SER A 281 -5.36 2.79 -3.74
N LYS A 282 -4.97 3.88 -4.37
CA LYS A 282 -5.57 4.30 -5.64
C LYS A 282 -5.17 3.35 -6.76
N LEU A 283 -6.10 3.10 -7.70
CA LEU A 283 -5.88 2.13 -8.78
C LEU A 283 -4.70 2.49 -9.69
N LYS A 284 -4.46 3.79 -9.88
CA LYS A 284 -3.34 4.30 -10.67
C LYS A 284 -2.22 4.74 -9.71
N PRO A 285 -1.09 4.00 -9.64
CA PRO A 285 0.04 4.44 -8.84
C PRO A 285 0.63 5.74 -9.41
N ASP A 286 0.99 6.66 -8.54
CA ASP A 286 1.70 7.88 -8.94
C ASP A 286 3.21 7.61 -9.03
N LEU A 287 3.62 6.99 -10.14
CA LEU A 287 5.03 6.67 -10.38
C LEU A 287 5.91 7.92 -10.51
N LYS A 288 5.33 9.08 -10.87
CA LYS A 288 6.08 10.33 -11.00
C LYS A 288 6.67 10.76 -9.66
N ASN A 289 5.89 10.68 -8.59
CA ASN A 289 6.36 11.04 -7.26
C ASN A 289 7.39 10.05 -6.72
N LEU A 290 7.19 8.75 -6.94
CA LEU A 290 8.20 7.75 -6.61
C LEU A 290 9.53 8.01 -7.35
N MET A 291 9.46 8.33 -8.64
CA MET A 291 10.64 8.68 -9.43
C MET A 291 11.31 9.95 -8.92
N HIS A 292 10.53 10.99 -8.64
CA HIS A 292 11.05 12.23 -8.06
C HIS A 292 11.73 11.97 -6.71
N TRP A 293 11.12 11.19 -5.85
CA TRP A 293 11.70 10.80 -4.56
C TRP A 293 13.02 10.04 -4.74
N LEU A 294 13.07 9.06 -5.65
CA LEU A 294 14.28 8.30 -5.97
C LEU A 294 15.41 9.18 -6.55
N THR A 295 15.09 10.27 -7.24
CA THR A 295 16.13 11.20 -7.72
C THR A 295 16.89 11.89 -6.58
N GLY A 296 16.31 11.97 -5.37
CA GLY A 296 16.98 12.47 -4.18
C GLY A 296 18.27 11.74 -3.80
N ILE A 297 18.47 10.52 -4.31
CA ILE A 297 19.74 9.79 -4.17
C ILE A 297 20.90 10.50 -4.90
N PHE A 298 20.62 11.20 -5.97
CA PHE A 298 21.63 11.74 -6.89
C PHE A 298 21.68 13.27 -6.90
N VAL A 299 20.55 13.91 -6.62
CA VAL A 299 20.39 15.36 -6.67
C VAL A 299 19.58 15.84 -5.47
N GLU A 300 19.82 17.08 -5.04
CA GLU A 300 18.96 17.72 -4.06
C GLU A 300 17.57 17.97 -4.67
N ASN A 301 16.54 17.53 -4.01
CA ASN A 301 15.16 17.73 -4.41
C ASN A 301 14.25 17.99 -3.19
N ASN A 302 13.02 18.42 -3.43
CA ASN A 302 12.05 18.76 -2.39
C ASN A 302 11.25 17.54 -1.90
N SER A 303 11.82 16.32 -1.94
CA SER A 303 11.17 15.11 -1.43
C SER A 303 11.30 14.93 0.09
N GLU A 304 12.05 15.81 0.74
CA GLU A 304 12.19 15.83 2.20
C GLU A 304 10.83 15.95 2.90
N GLY A 305 10.61 15.17 3.95
CA GLY A 305 9.32 15.10 4.65
C GLY A 305 8.22 14.35 3.90
N THR A 306 8.54 13.64 2.80
CA THR A 306 7.58 12.76 2.12
C THR A 306 7.52 11.40 2.83
N HIS A 307 6.31 10.97 3.20
CA HIS A 307 6.07 9.74 3.96
C HIS A 307 5.52 8.63 3.06
N PHE A 308 5.89 7.40 3.34
CA PHE A 308 5.18 6.25 2.81
C PHE A 308 3.80 6.17 3.47
N VAL A 309 2.81 5.73 2.71
CA VAL A 309 1.42 5.66 3.17
C VAL A 309 1.29 4.80 4.44
N LEU A 310 1.98 3.64 4.50
CA LEU A 310 1.98 2.76 5.66
C LEU A 310 2.70 3.35 6.89
N TRP A 311 3.69 4.20 6.69
CA TRP A 311 4.36 4.87 7.79
C TRP A 311 3.48 5.97 8.37
N SER A 312 2.77 6.72 7.51
CA SER A 312 1.81 7.73 7.95
C SER A 312 0.69 7.13 8.80
N GLU A 313 0.22 5.92 8.48
CA GLU A 313 -0.74 5.19 9.32
C GLU A 313 -0.15 4.86 10.69
N ARG A 314 1.07 4.32 10.72
CA ARG A 314 1.77 4.02 11.97
C ARG A 314 2.04 5.27 12.80
N GLU A 315 2.39 6.38 12.15
CA GLU A 315 2.60 7.68 12.81
C GLU A 315 1.31 8.21 13.42
N ALA A 316 0.18 8.13 12.70
CA ALA A 316 -1.13 8.49 13.25
C ALA A 316 -1.45 7.66 14.50
N LEU A 317 -1.29 6.33 14.44
CA LEU A 317 -1.51 5.44 15.58
C LEU A 317 -0.56 5.73 16.76
N THR A 318 0.66 6.15 16.47
CA THR A 318 1.67 6.43 17.49
C THR A 318 1.41 7.78 18.18
N ASN A 319 1.06 8.82 17.42
CA ASN A 319 1.12 10.20 17.88
C ASN A 319 -0.25 10.85 18.10
N CYS A 320 -1.31 10.40 17.42
CA CYS A 320 -2.66 10.94 17.58
C CYS A 320 -3.40 10.20 18.71
N ASN A 321 -4.12 10.93 19.56
CA ASN A 321 -4.86 10.37 20.70
C ASN A 321 -6.37 10.34 20.48
N THR A 322 -6.86 11.04 19.46
CA THR A 322 -8.28 11.13 19.13
C THR A 322 -8.52 10.88 17.64
N TYR A 323 -9.75 10.55 17.28
CA TYR A 323 -10.21 10.45 15.90
C TYR A 323 -9.94 11.74 15.11
N GLU A 324 -10.25 12.90 15.69
CA GLU A 324 -10.08 14.20 15.03
C GLU A 324 -8.60 14.57 14.81
N GLU A 325 -7.71 14.22 15.76
CA GLU A 325 -6.27 14.38 15.55
C GLU A 325 -5.77 13.52 14.40
N ALA A 326 -6.17 12.25 14.36
CA ALA A 326 -5.79 11.32 13.29
C ALA A 326 -6.34 11.79 11.93
N LYS A 327 -7.61 12.19 11.85
CA LYS A 327 -8.23 12.75 10.65
C LYS A 327 -7.47 13.97 10.14
N ARG A 328 -7.13 14.92 11.03
CA ARG A 328 -6.37 16.13 10.67
C ARG A 328 -4.97 15.77 10.15
N TYR A 329 -4.23 14.94 10.88
CA TYR A 329 -2.89 14.51 10.47
C TYR A 329 -2.88 13.86 9.09
N LEU A 330 -3.72 12.84 8.89
CA LEU A 330 -3.81 12.09 7.64
C LEU A 330 -4.34 12.92 6.46
N SER A 331 -5.04 14.01 6.74
CA SER A 331 -5.52 14.95 5.72
C SER A 331 -4.43 15.87 5.19
N THR A 332 -3.34 16.08 5.93
CA THR A 332 -2.33 17.09 5.62
C THR A 332 -0.94 16.55 5.39
N VAL A 333 -0.63 15.35 5.89
CA VAL A 333 0.69 14.72 5.70
C VAL A 333 1.05 14.59 4.23
N LYS A 334 2.29 14.91 3.87
CA LYS A 334 2.81 14.76 2.50
C LYS A 334 3.13 13.29 2.25
N LEU A 335 2.57 12.73 1.18
CA LEU A 335 2.65 11.30 0.87
C LEU A 335 3.48 11.04 -0.39
N LEU A 336 4.06 9.85 -0.47
CA LEU A 336 4.71 9.37 -1.67
C LEU A 336 3.70 9.01 -2.77
N ALA A 337 2.55 8.43 -2.37
CA ALA A 337 1.51 7.97 -3.28
C ALA A 337 0.11 8.41 -2.82
N GLY A 338 -0.82 8.54 -3.76
CA GLY A 338 -2.23 8.78 -3.46
C GLY A 338 -2.89 7.53 -2.90
N CYS A 339 -3.79 7.72 -1.92
CA CYS A 339 -4.48 6.63 -1.24
C CYS A 339 -5.86 7.08 -0.73
N TYR A 340 -6.56 6.13 -0.12
CA TYR A 340 -7.74 6.37 0.71
C TYR A 340 -7.38 5.95 2.13
N PHE A 341 -7.45 6.87 3.09
CA PHE A 341 -7.48 6.52 4.50
C PHE A 341 -8.92 6.34 4.93
N ILE A 342 -9.24 5.21 5.55
CA ILE A 342 -10.55 4.91 6.08
C ILE A 342 -10.42 4.87 7.60
N LEU A 343 -11.11 5.77 8.30
CA LEU A 343 -11.10 5.86 9.75
C LEU A 343 -12.48 5.57 10.31
N GLY A 344 -12.50 4.83 11.43
CA GLY A 344 -13.65 4.73 12.31
C GLY A 344 -13.25 5.21 13.71
N GLY A 345 -14.05 6.06 14.31
CA GLY A 345 -13.81 6.59 15.65
C GLY A 345 -14.44 5.74 16.74
N ARG A 346 -14.70 6.39 17.87
CA ARG A 346 -15.32 5.78 19.06
C ARG A 346 -16.82 6.08 19.16
N TYR A 347 -17.25 7.22 18.65
CA TYR A 347 -18.62 7.73 18.82
C TYR A 347 -19.40 7.63 17.52
N SER A 348 -20.75 7.63 17.65
CA SER A 348 -21.67 7.68 16.52
C SER A 348 -21.30 8.80 15.54
N GLY A 349 -21.35 8.52 14.24
CA GLY A 349 -20.97 9.46 13.17
C GLY A 349 -19.48 9.62 12.92
N GLU A 350 -18.60 9.10 13.78
CA GLU A 350 -17.15 9.19 13.59
C GLU A 350 -16.65 8.15 12.58
N GLY A 351 -17.00 8.35 11.31
CA GLY A 351 -16.46 7.54 10.21
C GLY A 351 -16.15 8.40 9.00
N VAL A 352 -14.98 8.22 8.38
CA VAL A 352 -14.58 9.00 7.21
C VAL A 352 -13.70 8.18 6.25
N VAL A 353 -13.92 8.40 4.95
CA VAL A 353 -12.94 8.10 3.91
C VAL A 353 -12.29 9.42 3.50
N ILE A 354 -10.98 9.51 3.67
CA ILE A 354 -10.15 10.65 3.24
C ILE A 354 -9.52 10.27 1.90
N VAL A 355 -9.93 10.92 0.83
CA VAL A 355 -9.38 10.71 -0.51
C VAL A 355 -8.15 11.59 -0.69
N ARG A 356 -6.98 10.99 -0.80
CA ARG A 356 -5.70 11.69 -0.86
C ARG A 356 -5.02 11.62 -2.24
N THR A 357 -4.49 12.76 -2.66
CA THR A 357 -3.31 12.82 -3.52
C THR A 357 -2.05 12.87 -2.64
N PRO A 358 -0.84 12.79 -3.20
CA PRO A 358 0.39 12.98 -2.43
C PRO A 358 0.41 14.26 -1.61
N ASP A 359 -0.07 15.37 -2.16
CA ASP A 359 0.09 16.70 -1.59
C ASP A 359 -1.19 17.25 -0.92
N ALA A 360 -2.36 16.70 -1.21
CA ALA A 360 -3.64 17.28 -0.77
C ALA A 360 -4.74 16.25 -0.52
N THR A 361 -5.69 16.62 0.31
CA THR A 361 -7.00 15.95 0.41
C THR A 361 -7.90 16.44 -0.72
N GLN A 362 -8.45 15.49 -1.49
CA GLN A 362 -9.39 15.78 -2.58
C GLN A 362 -10.84 15.78 -2.08
N GLN A 363 -11.18 14.85 -1.19
CA GLN A 363 -12.55 14.65 -0.75
C GLN A 363 -12.60 14.00 0.62
N TYR A 364 -13.65 14.31 1.38
CA TYR A 364 -14.09 13.57 2.56
C TYR A 364 -15.43 12.92 2.28
N VAL A 365 -15.56 11.64 2.60
CA VAL A 365 -16.84 10.93 2.58
C VAL A 365 -17.10 10.46 4.00
N GLU A 366 -18.07 11.08 4.69
CA GLU A 366 -18.31 10.88 6.11
C GLU A 366 -19.59 10.10 6.36
N LEU A 367 -19.67 9.42 7.49
CA LEU A 367 -20.93 8.89 8.03
C LEU A 367 -21.88 10.06 8.34
N ASP A 368 -23.17 9.82 8.19
CA ASP A 368 -24.25 10.73 8.59
C ASP A 368 -25.48 9.86 8.91
N PRO A 369 -25.45 9.15 10.06
CA PRO A 369 -26.51 8.19 10.41
C PRO A 369 -27.89 8.84 10.51
N GLU A 370 -27.96 10.11 10.95
CA GLU A 370 -29.22 10.89 11.01
C GLU A 370 -29.87 11.07 9.63
N LYS A 371 -29.05 11.07 8.55
CA LYS A 371 -29.52 11.10 7.17
C LYS A 371 -29.51 9.73 6.48
N GLY A 372 -29.46 8.65 7.26
CA GLY A 372 -29.48 7.29 6.75
C GLY A 372 -28.16 6.80 6.14
N LYS A 373 -27.06 7.55 6.29
CA LYS A 373 -25.74 7.14 5.82
C LYS A 373 -24.96 6.48 6.95
N TRP A 374 -25.35 5.27 7.30
CA TRP A 374 -24.81 4.49 8.41
C TRP A 374 -23.60 3.65 8.07
N PHE A 375 -23.17 3.59 6.79
CA PHE A 375 -21.93 2.89 6.40
C PHE A 375 -21.16 3.65 5.32
N LEU A 376 -19.86 3.37 5.28
CA LEU A 376 -18.91 3.77 4.25
C LEU A 376 -18.29 2.52 3.66
N LEU A 377 -18.27 2.44 2.32
CA LEU A 377 -17.58 1.38 1.58
C LEU A 377 -16.57 2.04 0.64
N GLN A 378 -15.32 1.67 0.76
CA GLN A 378 -14.25 2.14 -0.11
C GLN A 378 -13.53 0.96 -0.76
N THR A 379 -13.40 1.04 -2.07
CA THR A 379 -12.57 0.13 -2.89
C THR A 379 -11.29 0.86 -3.34
N ASN A 380 -10.83 0.62 -4.57
CA ASN A 380 -9.67 1.31 -5.16
C ASN A 380 -10.06 2.39 -6.18
N TYR A 381 -11.34 2.73 -6.25
CA TYR A 381 -11.88 3.77 -7.12
C TYR A 381 -12.29 4.99 -6.31
N ASP A 382 -12.14 6.17 -6.91
CA ASP A 382 -12.60 7.40 -6.30
C ASP A 382 -14.12 7.32 -6.04
N PRO A 383 -14.60 7.77 -4.86
CA PRO A 383 -16.02 7.89 -4.60
C PRO A 383 -16.68 8.83 -5.63
N PRO A 384 -17.98 8.68 -5.89
CA PRO A 384 -18.69 9.63 -6.76
C PRO A 384 -18.52 11.06 -6.25
N GLU A 385 -18.25 11.99 -7.18
CA GLU A 385 -18.25 13.40 -6.84
C GLU A 385 -19.65 13.80 -6.33
N LYS A 386 -19.70 14.59 -5.25
CA LYS A 386 -20.95 15.21 -4.81
C LYS A 386 -21.39 16.16 -5.91
N LYS A 387 -22.48 15.83 -6.60
CA LYS A 387 -23.16 16.74 -7.53
C LYS A 387 -23.81 17.89 -6.79
#